data_5c62263d8678c2f0bfe5456e0906cdfa
#
_entry.id   5c62263d8678c2f0bfe5456e0906cdfa
#
_cell.length_a   1.000
_cell.length_b   1.000
_cell.length_c   1.000
_cell.angle_alpha   90.00
_cell.angle_beta   90.00
_cell.angle_gamma   90.00
#
_symmetry.space_group_name_H-M   'P 1'
#
loop_
_entity.id
_entity.type
_entity.pdbx_description
1 polymer ?
#
loop_
_entity_poly.entity_id
_entity_poly.type
_entity_poly.pdbx_seq_one_letter_code
_entity_poly.pdbx_strand_id
1 'polypeptide(L)'
;PVLADVASGPVKAAEDKQARRHEDPTEITVFDGFKLAENSPAINKGKVVIDRNGYSIDHDFFGHAVTATPEIGAAESDVIGDLVLRSVVYQIDQESKTISDIPKNTTVEQFCKDSIVDTGVTITVKSKDGKPLENADIIKGGMTVTVSCEGKEAVVYTVVASSDNKLKSAYYEVKDKTIYVPFTEKNPTTAGELKGNVQAAETAEVSVVSGEKTLKDQENIADAMTMRITAEDGKTNDYTIKQKNTYNWALDYAGPQQGNVWFGQKKAASGEWTEIKEYDSQYPNWMVNTYYGPGIDEQSHSAKPTEATHGLLSAPPSTGISTAMAYRVPKDGIVSFHVKDDEPYLRQNGNSGGTVTLKLLVNDEEKQSVILEQSKVQAKDWKAFDKIEVKRGDYIRVAAISNGNPTKPSVHVTPIITYLNEGGTPAPEPTPELKAPVDVKVSEVTETSAKVSWKNAADGKEAAGYNVYVDGTKVNEELIAETTYNVSSLKDGTTYSVEVTAVDADGEESAKSEKVEFTTVKKVVVDKEAL
;
A
#
# COMPACT_ATOMS: atom_id res chain seq x y z
N PRO A 1 -30.38 14.09 26.92
CA PRO A 1 -29.32 14.71 27.74
C PRO A 1 -29.97 15.67 28.76
N VAL A 2 -29.43 15.71 29.96
CA VAL A 2 -29.83 16.66 31.00
C VAL A 2 -28.85 17.81 30.97
N LEU A 3 -29.34 18.99 30.65
CA LEU A 3 -28.53 20.21 30.57
C LEU A 3 -28.49 20.91 31.94
N ALA A 4 -27.43 21.63 32.24
CA ALA A 4 -27.27 22.38 33.47
C ALA A 4 -28.33 23.46 33.62
N ASP A 5 -28.75 24.08 32.50
CA ASP A 5 -29.83 25.07 32.45
C ASP A 5 -30.69 24.85 31.20
N VAL A 6 -31.68 23.96 31.32
CA VAL A 6 -32.58 23.61 30.21
C VAL A 6 -33.43 24.81 29.76
N ALA A 7 -33.75 25.72 30.68
CA ALA A 7 -34.59 26.89 30.35
C ALA A 7 -33.80 27.97 29.58
N SER A 8 -32.49 28.05 29.78
CA SER A 8 -31.65 29.05 29.15
C SER A 8 -31.06 28.61 27.80
N GLY A 9 -30.90 27.30 27.58
CA GLY A 9 -30.24 26.77 26.43
C GLY A 9 -30.84 27.16 25.08
N PRO A 10 -32.01 26.70 24.69
CA PRO A 10 -32.62 27.00 23.39
C PRO A 10 -33.07 28.47 23.24
N VAL A 11 -33.57 29.06 24.33
CA VAL A 11 -34.10 30.45 24.33
C VAL A 11 -32.96 31.45 24.17
N LYS A 12 -31.88 31.31 24.93
CA LYS A 12 -30.67 32.17 24.77
C LYS A 12 -30.06 32.04 23.38
N ALA A 13 -29.99 30.82 22.84
CA ALA A 13 -29.48 30.63 21.48
C ALA A 13 -30.32 31.33 20.40
N ALA A 14 -31.63 31.51 20.62
CA ALA A 14 -32.53 32.24 19.72
C ALA A 14 -32.34 33.75 19.83
N GLU A 15 -32.15 34.26 21.04
CA GLU A 15 -31.91 35.70 21.31
C GLU A 15 -30.55 36.15 20.78
N ASP A 16 -29.53 35.32 20.88
CA ASP A 16 -28.17 35.61 20.42
C ASP A 16 -27.98 35.55 18.91
N LYS A 17 -28.90 35.01 18.15
CA LYS A 17 -28.80 35.06 16.68
C LYS A 17 -28.68 36.49 16.12
N GLN A 18 -29.15 37.51 16.87
CA GLN A 18 -28.97 38.90 16.50
C GLN A 18 -27.66 39.50 17.01
N ALA A 19 -27.18 39.09 18.18
CA ALA A 19 -25.93 39.59 18.79
C ALA A 19 -24.68 39.10 18.05
N ARG A 20 -24.71 37.90 17.46
CA ARG A 20 -23.57 37.26 16.77
C ARG A 20 -22.95 38.04 15.61
N ARG A 21 -23.51 39.17 15.21
CA ARG A 21 -22.96 39.95 14.08
C ARG A 21 -21.88 40.95 14.47
N HIS A 22 -21.60 41.15 15.78
CA HIS A 22 -20.77 42.28 16.21
C HIS A 22 -19.83 42.02 17.40
N GLU A 23 -19.68 40.81 17.94
CA GLU A 23 -18.85 40.58 19.14
C GLU A 23 -17.73 39.55 18.94
N ASP A 24 -16.65 39.76 19.69
CA ASP A 24 -15.49 38.89 19.75
C ASP A 24 -15.90 37.48 20.22
N PRO A 25 -15.56 36.42 19.50
CA PRO A 25 -15.92 35.04 19.85
C PRO A 25 -15.37 34.59 21.22
N THR A 26 -14.51 35.34 21.88
CA THR A 26 -13.94 35.02 23.21
C THR A 26 -14.86 35.40 24.39
N GLU A 27 -15.98 36.12 24.20
CA GLU A 27 -16.90 36.54 25.27
C GLU A 27 -18.30 35.88 25.22
N ILE A 28 -18.47 34.72 24.58
CA ILE A 28 -19.79 34.08 24.47
C ILE A 28 -20.11 33.30 25.75
N THR A 29 -20.52 33.99 26.81
CA THR A 29 -21.05 33.36 28.05
C THR A 29 -22.48 32.83 27.90
N VAL A 30 -23.19 33.21 26.87
CA VAL A 30 -24.62 32.93 26.64
C VAL A 30 -24.92 31.49 26.25
N PHE A 31 -23.93 30.67 25.91
CA PHE A 31 -24.08 29.26 25.58
C PHE A 31 -23.94 28.31 26.77
N ASP A 32 -23.80 28.81 27.98
CA ASP A 32 -23.68 27.98 29.18
C ASP A 32 -24.89 27.02 29.37
N GLY A 33 -26.04 27.38 28.83
CA GLY A 33 -27.21 26.49 28.83
C GLY A 33 -27.07 25.24 27.95
N PHE A 34 -26.05 25.15 27.12
CA PHE A 34 -25.73 23.96 26.33
C PHE A 34 -24.72 23.05 27.01
N LYS A 35 -24.13 23.47 28.12
CA LYS A 35 -23.29 22.62 28.95
C LYS A 35 -24.11 21.50 29.57
N LEU A 36 -23.50 20.35 29.74
CA LEU A 36 -24.15 19.21 30.40
C LEU A 36 -24.23 19.49 31.91
N ALA A 37 -25.32 19.08 32.51
CA ALA A 37 -25.43 19.06 33.99
C ALA A 37 -24.45 17.99 34.53
N GLU A 38 -23.90 18.21 35.73
CA GLU A 38 -22.92 17.34 36.38
C GLU A 38 -23.31 15.85 36.42
N ASN A 39 -24.58 15.55 36.47
CA ASN A 39 -25.11 14.17 36.48
C ASN A 39 -25.82 13.81 35.18
N SER A 40 -25.51 14.44 34.08
CA SER A 40 -26.16 14.14 32.80
C SER A 40 -25.84 12.72 32.33
N PRO A 41 -26.83 11.94 31.89
CA PRO A 41 -26.61 10.62 31.32
C PRO A 41 -25.87 10.67 29.97
N ALA A 42 -25.60 11.85 29.40
CA ALA A 42 -24.85 12.05 28.18
C ALA A 42 -23.34 12.14 28.42
N ILE A 43 -22.90 12.35 29.67
CA ILE A 43 -21.48 12.42 30.03
C ILE A 43 -20.80 11.10 29.72
N ASN A 44 -19.70 11.15 28.99
CA ASN A 44 -18.86 10.02 28.58
C ASN A 44 -19.64 8.88 27.87
N LYS A 45 -20.68 9.20 27.08
CA LYS A 45 -21.50 8.21 26.33
C LYS A 45 -21.42 8.42 24.81
N GLY A 46 -20.67 9.39 24.36
CA GLY A 46 -20.43 9.61 22.93
C GLY A 46 -19.43 8.63 22.33
N LYS A 47 -19.15 8.83 21.06
CA LYS A 47 -18.13 8.08 20.31
C LYS A 47 -17.23 9.08 19.59
N VAL A 48 -15.94 8.83 19.61
CA VAL A 48 -15.00 9.57 18.77
C VAL A 48 -15.39 9.34 17.31
N VAL A 49 -15.63 10.44 16.58
CA VAL A 49 -15.97 10.41 15.15
C VAL A 49 -14.71 10.76 14.36
N ILE A 50 -14.38 9.90 13.44
CA ILE A 50 -13.23 10.08 12.53
C ILE A 50 -13.79 10.29 11.13
N ASP A 51 -13.32 11.31 10.44
CA ASP A 51 -13.70 11.59 9.08
C ASP A 51 -13.04 10.60 8.08
N ARG A 52 -13.38 10.73 6.79
CA ARG A 52 -12.85 9.86 5.73
C ARG A 52 -11.33 10.00 5.51
N ASN A 53 -10.73 11.05 6.06
CA ASN A 53 -9.30 11.34 5.95
C ASN A 53 -8.53 10.95 7.22
N GLY A 54 -9.20 10.35 8.22
CA GLY A 54 -8.58 9.94 9.46
C GLY A 54 -8.48 11.05 10.52
N TYR A 55 -9.12 12.20 10.30
CA TYR A 55 -9.14 13.29 11.28
C TYR A 55 -10.32 13.13 12.23
N SER A 56 -10.05 13.26 13.53
CA SER A 56 -11.08 13.40 14.56
C SER A 56 -11.29 14.88 14.91
N ILE A 57 -12.47 15.19 15.44
CA ILE A 57 -12.69 16.48 16.12
C ILE A 57 -11.84 16.45 17.39
N ASP A 58 -10.94 17.40 17.57
CA ASP A 58 -9.99 17.48 18.68
C ASP A 58 -10.46 18.41 19.81
N HIS A 59 -11.41 19.30 19.53
CA HIS A 59 -12.01 20.22 20.51
C HIS A 59 -13.52 20.32 20.36
N ASP A 60 -14.21 20.53 21.48
CA ASP A 60 -15.64 20.79 21.53
C ASP A 60 -15.99 22.23 21.11
N PHE A 61 -17.28 22.55 21.19
CA PHE A 61 -17.76 23.91 20.89
C PHE A 61 -17.20 24.99 21.84
N PHE A 62 -16.80 24.62 23.06
CA PHE A 62 -16.25 25.52 24.08
C PHE A 62 -14.73 25.53 24.10
N GLY A 63 -14.08 24.75 23.21
CA GLY A 63 -12.64 24.65 23.12
C GLY A 63 -11.99 23.63 24.07
N HIS A 64 -12.79 22.77 24.74
CA HIS A 64 -12.26 21.67 25.54
C HIS A 64 -11.83 20.53 24.61
N ALA A 65 -10.75 19.86 24.97
CA ALA A 65 -10.28 18.71 24.19
C ALA A 65 -11.30 17.57 24.21
N VAL A 66 -11.60 17.00 23.04
CA VAL A 66 -12.45 15.82 22.91
C VAL A 66 -11.74 14.61 23.50
N THR A 67 -12.38 13.94 24.43
CA THR A 67 -11.83 12.83 25.22
C THR A 67 -11.97 11.48 24.53
N ALA A 68 -11.37 10.43 25.09
CA ALA A 68 -11.53 9.06 24.63
C ALA A 68 -12.98 8.55 24.78
N THR A 69 -13.73 9.11 25.73
CA THR A 69 -15.15 8.86 25.96
C THR A 69 -15.93 10.17 25.92
N PRO A 70 -16.09 10.77 24.73
CA PRO A 70 -16.72 12.07 24.61
C PRO A 70 -18.17 12.04 25.10
N GLU A 71 -18.71 13.20 25.41
CA GLU A 71 -20.11 13.38 25.72
C GLU A 71 -21.00 13.25 24.48
N ILE A 72 -22.26 12.91 24.70
CA ILE A 72 -23.26 13.02 23.63
C ILE A 72 -23.71 14.49 23.56
N GLY A 73 -23.13 15.22 22.63
CA GLY A 73 -23.45 16.64 22.43
C GLY A 73 -22.26 17.43 21.91
N ALA A 74 -22.35 18.75 22.09
CA ALA A 74 -21.36 19.70 21.61
C ALA A 74 -20.42 20.22 22.69
N ALA A 75 -20.52 19.72 23.91
CA ALA A 75 -19.73 20.15 25.07
C ALA A 75 -19.08 18.94 25.76
N GLU A 76 -17.82 19.05 26.05
CA GLU A 76 -17.09 18.13 26.91
C GLU A 76 -17.14 18.62 28.37
N SER A 77 -17.11 17.71 29.32
CA SER A 77 -17.07 17.99 30.75
C SER A 77 -15.67 17.68 31.31
N ASP A 78 -15.33 18.31 32.44
CA ASP A 78 -14.08 18.00 33.16
C ASP A 78 -14.16 16.69 33.98
N VAL A 79 -15.28 15.98 33.87
CA VAL A 79 -15.50 14.72 34.59
C VAL A 79 -14.88 13.56 33.84
N ILE A 80 -13.79 13.03 34.35
CA ILE A 80 -13.18 11.82 33.80
C ILE A 80 -14.18 10.65 33.94
N GLY A 81 -14.60 10.06 32.82
CA GLY A 81 -15.47 8.90 32.77
C GLY A 81 -14.77 7.58 33.15
N ASP A 82 -15.25 6.49 32.59
CA ASP A 82 -14.55 5.20 32.70
C ASP A 82 -13.18 5.30 32.03
N LEU A 83 -12.13 4.78 32.68
CA LEU A 83 -10.79 4.77 32.09
C LEU A 83 -10.76 3.87 30.85
N VAL A 84 -10.77 4.48 29.68
CA VAL A 84 -10.81 3.81 28.40
C VAL A 84 -9.63 4.23 27.54
N LEU A 85 -8.94 3.27 26.96
CA LEU A 85 -7.93 3.50 25.94
C LEU A 85 -8.57 3.34 24.57
N ARG A 86 -8.32 4.27 23.65
CA ARG A 86 -8.75 4.20 22.24
C ARG A 86 -7.59 4.55 21.32
N SER A 87 -7.68 4.14 20.09
CA SER A 87 -6.71 4.50 19.04
C SER A 87 -7.41 4.44 17.68
N VAL A 88 -6.92 5.23 16.75
CA VAL A 88 -7.27 5.14 15.32
C VAL A 88 -6.28 4.28 14.54
N VAL A 89 -5.15 3.94 15.16
CA VAL A 89 -4.05 3.17 14.58
C VAL A 89 -4.10 1.71 15.01
N TYR A 90 -4.38 1.46 16.30
CA TYR A 90 -4.37 0.13 16.91
C TYR A 90 -5.79 -0.37 17.14
N GLN A 91 -5.98 -1.69 17.09
CA GLN A 91 -7.23 -2.31 17.49
C GLN A 91 -7.23 -2.51 19.01
N ILE A 92 -8.24 -1.94 19.68
CA ILE A 92 -8.38 -2.06 21.14
C ILE A 92 -9.72 -2.69 21.46
N ASP A 93 -9.68 -3.87 22.03
CA ASP A 93 -10.86 -4.58 22.53
C ASP A 93 -11.11 -4.18 23.99
N GLN A 94 -12.22 -3.50 24.20
CA GLN A 94 -12.61 -2.99 25.53
C GLN A 94 -13.15 -4.07 26.45
N GLU A 95 -13.66 -5.16 25.93
CA GLU A 95 -14.20 -6.27 26.70
C GLU A 95 -13.08 -7.18 27.21
N SER A 96 -12.22 -7.64 26.31
CA SER A 96 -11.07 -8.51 26.66
C SER A 96 -9.87 -7.73 27.20
N LYS A 97 -9.89 -6.39 27.15
CA LYS A 97 -8.76 -5.51 27.52
C LYS A 97 -7.49 -5.87 26.79
N THR A 98 -7.58 -6.02 25.47
CA THR A 98 -6.43 -6.35 24.62
C THR A 98 -6.18 -5.28 23.57
N ILE A 99 -4.91 -5.16 23.15
CA ILE A 99 -4.45 -4.27 22.10
C ILE A 99 -3.74 -5.12 21.05
N SER A 100 -4.15 -5.00 19.78
CA SER A 100 -3.56 -5.71 18.65
C SER A 100 -3.22 -4.77 17.50
N ASP A 101 -2.60 -5.32 16.47
CA ASP A 101 -2.22 -4.61 15.25
C ASP A 101 -1.28 -3.41 15.47
N ILE A 102 -0.40 -3.54 16.46
CA ILE A 102 0.67 -2.55 16.70
C ILE A 102 1.77 -2.76 15.65
N PRO A 103 2.10 -1.73 14.84
CA PRO A 103 3.17 -1.82 13.84
C PRO A 103 4.52 -2.16 14.47
N LYS A 104 5.37 -2.87 13.72
CA LYS A 104 6.74 -3.20 14.15
C LYS A 104 7.52 -1.93 14.45
N ASN A 105 8.33 -1.99 15.51
CA ASN A 105 9.15 -0.87 15.99
C ASN A 105 8.38 0.34 16.53
N THR A 106 7.08 0.21 16.81
CA THR A 106 6.34 1.25 17.53
C THR A 106 6.95 1.45 18.92
N THR A 107 7.45 2.65 19.18
CA THR A 107 7.99 3.02 20.51
C THR A 107 6.87 3.37 21.47
N VAL A 108 7.17 3.35 22.79
CA VAL A 108 6.22 3.78 23.82
C VAL A 108 5.76 5.22 23.56
N GLU A 109 6.65 6.11 23.16
CA GLU A 109 6.32 7.49 22.82
C GLU A 109 5.31 7.57 21.67
N GLN A 110 5.56 6.84 20.57
CA GLN A 110 4.66 6.81 19.43
C GLN A 110 3.32 6.20 19.80
N PHE A 111 3.33 5.09 20.56
CA PHE A 111 2.10 4.47 21.04
C PHE A 111 1.25 5.43 21.87
N CYS A 112 1.86 6.20 22.79
CA CYS A 112 1.14 7.19 23.59
C CYS A 112 0.56 8.32 22.73
N LYS A 113 1.28 8.77 21.69
CA LYS A 113 0.79 9.79 20.74
C LYS A 113 -0.41 9.30 19.91
N ASP A 114 -0.40 8.02 19.53
CA ASP A 114 -1.47 7.40 18.73
C ASP A 114 -2.64 6.89 19.60
N SER A 115 -2.53 7.05 20.90
CA SER A 115 -3.53 6.65 21.88
C SER A 115 -4.38 7.83 22.31
N ILE A 116 -5.67 7.59 22.47
CA ILE A 116 -6.65 8.59 22.90
C ILE A 116 -7.15 8.22 24.31
N VAL A 117 -6.92 9.08 25.25
CA VAL A 117 -7.40 8.99 26.64
C VAL A 117 -7.92 10.35 27.11
N ASP A 118 -8.70 10.36 28.17
CA ASP A 118 -9.23 11.60 28.75
C ASP A 118 -8.09 12.47 29.34
N THR A 119 -8.32 13.80 29.41
CA THR A 119 -7.38 14.73 30.04
C THR A 119 -7.14 14.35 31.49
N GLY A 120 -5.88 14.33 31.93
CA GLY A 120 -5.51 13.91 33.30
C GLY A 120 -5.35 12.41 33.48
N VAL A 121 -5.57 11.62 32.43
CA VAL A 121 -5.31 10.18 32.43
C VAL A 121 -3.87 9.92 31.97
N THR A 122 -3.19 9.01 32.66
CA THR A 122 -1.80 8.64 32.39
C THR A 122 -1.74 7.24 31.78
N ILE A 123 -0.93 7.07 30.73
CA ILE A 123 -0.60 5.78 30.12
C ILE A 123 0.78 5.35 30.61
N THR A 124 0.89 4.13 31.12
CA THR A 124 2.18 3.50 31.48
C THR A 124 2.30 2.16 30.79
N VAL A 125 3.47 1.89 30.20
CA VAL A 125 3.74 0.60 29.55
C VAL A 125 4.76 -0.17 30.38
N LYS A 126 4.51 -1.48 30.55
CA LYS A 126 5.43 -2.36 31.27
C LYS A 126 5.78 -3.57 30.40
N SER A 127 7.03 -4.03 30.53
CA SER A 127 7.48 -5.26 29.92
C SER A 127 6.71 -6.47 30.44
N LYS A 128 6.84 -7.61 29.79
CA LYS A 128 6.26 -8.89 30.23
C LYS A 128 6.67 -9.27 31.65
N ASP A 129 7.86 -8.84 32.08
CA ASP A 129 8.38 -9.05 33.43
C ASP A 129 7.95 -7.97 34.43
N GLY A 130 7.04 -7.07 34.04
CA GLY A 130 6.47 -6.03 34.88
C GLY A 130 7.35 -4.80 35.08
N LYS A 131 8.48 -4.65 34.39
CA LYS A 131 9.35 -3.46 34.47
C LYS A 131 8.75 -2.32 33.65
N PRO A 132 8.70 -1.08 34.16
CA PRO A 132 8.31 0.08 33.36
C PRO A 132 9.24 0.24 32.16
N LEU A 133 8.67 0.69 31.04
CA LEU A 133 9.38 1.00 29.81
C LEU A 133 9.54 2.50 29.64
N GLU A 134 10.65 2.89 29.02
CA GLU A 134 10.94 4.27 28.65
C GLU A 134 10.39 4.60 27.26
N ASN A 135 10.32 5.89 26.93
CA ASN A 135 9.74 6.39 25.68
C ASN A 135 10.34 5.77 24.40
N ALA A 136 11.63 5.46 24.42
CA ALA A 136 12.34 4.89 23.26
C ALA A 136 12.19 3.35 23.15
N ASP A 137 11.64 2.68 24.17
CA ASP A 137 11.46 1.24 24.14
C ASP A 137 10.37 0.84 23.16
N ILE A 138 10.56 -0.31 22.51
CA ILE A 138 9.63 -0.84 21.52
C ILE A 138 8.58 -1.71 22.20
N ILE A 139 7.31 -1.47 21.86
CA ILE A 139 6.17 -2.26 22.32
C ILE A 139 6.14 -3.60 21.61
N LYS A 140 5.91 -4.67 22.39
CA LYS A 140 5.86 -6.06 21.91
C LYS A 140 4.69 -6.81 22.56
N GLY A 141 4.29 -7.88 21.93
CA GLY A 141 3.28 -8.79 22.48
C GLY A 141 3.63 -9.31 23.88
N GLY A 142 2.63 -9.41 24.72
CA GLY A 142 2.74 -9.80 26.13
C GLY A 142 3.10 -8.68 27.10
N MET A 143 3.34 -7.47 26.62
CA MET A 143 3.49 -6.27 27.44
C MET A 143 2.12 -5.78 27.94
N THR A 144 2.13 -4.96 28.99
CA THR A 144 0.89 -4.39 29.56
C THR A 144 0.89 -2.88 29.47
N VAL A 145 -0.26 -2.34 29.14
CA VAL A 145 -0.54 -0.92 29.09
C VAL A 145 -1.54 -0.60 30.19
N THR A 146 -1.12 0.23 31.14
CA THR A 146 -1.98 0.65 32.26
C THR A 146 -2.46 2.08 32.01
N VAL A 147 -3.74 2.28 32.05
CA VAL A 147 -4.43 3.57 32.00
C VAL A 147 -4.86 3.91 33.41
N SER A 148 -4.41 5.03 33.95
CA SER A 148 -4.63 5.40 35.36
C SER A 148 -4.91 6.89 35.51
N CYS A 149 -5.68 7.22 36.54
CA CYS A 149 -5.99 8.57 36.98
C CYS A 149 -6.14 8.58 38.50
N GLU A 150 -5.86 9.70 39.14
CA GLU A 150 -6.04 9.86 40.57
C GLU A 150 -7.52 9.65 40.96
N GLY A 151 -7.75 8.88 42.03
CA GLY A 151 -9.08 8.59 42.54
C GLY A 151 -9.88 7.53 41.78
N LYS A 152 -9.29 6.88 40.75
CA LYS A 152 -9.93 5.79 39.99
C LYS A 152 -9.09 4.52 39.99
N GLU A 153 -9.80 3.38 39.88
CA GLU A 153 -9.14 2.08 39.69
C GLU A 153 -8.48 2.05 38.28
N ALA A 154 -7.23 1.68 38.22
CA ALA A 154 -6.48 1.62 36.98
C ALA A 154 -6.98 0.47 36.08
N VAL A 155 -7.02 0.71 34.79
CA VAL A 155 -7.39 -0.30 33.77
C VAL A 155 -6.12 -0.79 33.08
N VAL A 156 -5.96 -2.11 33.01
CA VAL A 156 -4.80 -2.74 32.38
C VAL A 156 -5.22 -3.45 31.10
N TYR A 157 -4.55 -3.11 30.02
CA TYR A 157 -4.67 -3.78 28.73
C TYR A 157 -3.44 -4.64 28.49
N THR A 158 -3.60 -5.76 27.79
CA THR A 158 -2.50 -6.63 27.37
C THR A 158 -2.25 -6.47 25.88
N VAL A 159 -1.03 -6.23 25.48
CA VAL A 159 -0.62 -6.24 24.07
C VAL A 159 -0.63 -7.68 23.59
N VAL A 160 -1.44 -7.97 22.57
CA VAL A 160 -1.52 -9.32 21.98
C VAL A 160 -0.45 -9.45 20.92
N ALA A 161 0.39 -10.47 21.05
CA ALA A 161 1.33 -10.83 20.02
C ALA A 161 0.61 -11.34 18.77
N SER A 162 0.99 -10.85 17.61
CA SER A 162 0.43 -11.33 16.35
C SER A 162 0.76 -12.80 16.13
N SER A 163 -0.24 -13.59 15.75
CA SER A 163 -0.07 -14.98 15.31
C SER A 163 -0.04 -15.13 13.79
N ASP A 164 -0.06 -14.02 13.03
CA ASP A 164 -0.04 -14.07 11.58
C ASP A 164 1.35 -14.49 11.07
N ASN A 165 1.39 -15.69 10.52
CA ASN A 165 2.57 -16.30 9.90
C ASN A 165 2.33 -16.69 8.44
N LYS A 166 1.40 -16.01 7.78
CA LYS A 166 1.09 -16.26 6.37
C LYS A 166 2.12 -15.58 5.47
N LEU A 167 2.37 -16.24 4.35
CA LEU A 167 3.27 -15.76 3.31
C LEU A 167 2.46 -15.38 2.07
N LYS A 168 2.80 -14.25 1.48
CA LYS A 168 2.36 -13.83 0.13
C LYS A 168 3.59 -13.43 -0.68
N SER A 169 3.48 -13.47 -1.98
CA SER A 169 4.49 -12.92 -2.88
C SER A 169 3.80 -12.22 -4.06
N ALA A 170 4.37 -11.12 -4.52
CA ALA A 170 3.95 -10.48 -5.75
C ALA A 170 4.55 -11.16 -6.98
N TYR A 171 5.67 -11.89 -6.83
CA TYR A 171 6.45 -12.43 -7.94
C TYR A 171 6.51 -13.95 -8.00
N TYR A 172 6.46 -14.64 -6.85
CA TYR A 172 6.57 -16.09 -6.78
C TYR A 172 5.18 -16.72 -6.58
N GLU A 173 4.95 -17.84 -7.22
CA GLU A 173 3.77 -18.66 -6.94
C GLU A 173 3.89 -19.28 -5.55
N VAL A 174 2.88 -19.06 -4.70
CA VAL A 174 2.78 -19.67 -3.36
C VAL A 174 1.51 -20.49 -3.32
N LYS A 175 1.64 -21.80 -3.19
CA LYS A 175 0.51 -22.75 -3.22
C LYS A 175 0.80 -23.94 -2.30
N ASP A 176 -0.19 -24.33 -1.51
CA ASP A 176 -0.14 -25.51 -0.63
C ASP A 176 1.14 -25.60 0.21
N LYS A 177 1.53 -24.48 0.86
CA LYS A 177 2.79 -24.36 1.62
C LYS A 177 4.06 -24.63 0.80
N THR A 178 4.00 -24.38 -0.47
CA THR A 178 5.15 -24.43 -1.38
C THR A 178 5.33 -23.07 -2.03
N ILE A 179 6.55 -22.58 -2.09
CA ILE A 179 6.93 -21.42 -2.87
C ILE A 179 7.76 -21.88 -4.07
N TYR A 180 7.32 -21.52 -5.27
CA TYR A 180 7.96 -21.88 -6.53
C TYR A 180 8.86 -20.74 -7.00
N VAL A 181 10.16 -21.02 -7.11
CA VAL A 181 11.18 -20.02 -7.36
C VAL A 181 12.03 -20.42 -8.56
N PRO A 182 12.28 -19.54 -9.54
CA PRO A 182 13.23 -19.83 -10.61
C PRO A 182 14.66 -19.61 -10.13
N PHE A 183 15.48 -20.63 -10.31
CA PHE A 183 16.93 -20.54 -10.12
C PHE A 183 17.65 -21.63 -10.93
N THR A 184 18.85 -21.31 -11.36
CA THR A 184 19.71 -22.24 -12.08
C THR A 184 21.12 -22.19 -11.49
N GLU A 185 22.00 -23.09 -11.89
CA GLU A 185 23.37 -23.09 -11.43
C GLU A 185 24.11 -21.77 -11.74
N LYS A 186 23.87 -21.21 -12.94
CA LYS A 186 24.50 -19.95 -13.39
C LYS A 186 23.70 -18.70 -13.07
N ASN A 187 22.45 -18.85 -12.65
CA ASN A 187 21.61 -17.77 -12.17
C ASN A 187 20.94 -18.21 -10.86
N PRO A 188 21.71 -18.35 -9.77
CA PRO A 188 21.17 -18.75 -8.48
C PRO A 188 20.29 -17.64 -7.88
N THR A 189 19.37 -18.03 -7.01
CA THR A 189 18.62 -17.10 -6.16
C THR A 189 19.19 -17.18 -4.75
N THR A 190 19.49 -16.03 -4.14
CA THR A 190 19.97 -15.99 -2.76
C THR A 190 18.82 -15.96 -1.76
N ALA A 191 19.12 -16.30 -0.50
CA ALA A 191 18.12 -16.22 0.58
C ALA A 191 17.63 -14.78 0.79
N GLY A 192 18.49 -13.78 0.63
CA GLY A 192 18.13 -12.36 0.69
C GLY A 192 17.19 -11.95 -0.43
N GLU A 193 17.50 -12.33 -1.68
CA GLU A 193 16.62 -12.08 -2.83
C GLU A 193 15.23 -12.72 -2.62
N LEU A 194 15.20 -13.97 -2.16
CA LEU A 194 13.93 -14.64 -1.89
C LEU A 194 13.12 -13.94 -0.79
N LYS A 195 13.77 -13.57 0.32
CA LYS A 195 13.11 -12.83 1.41
C LYS A 195 12.61 -11.45 0.98
N GLY A 196 13.36 -10.73 0.17
CA GLY A 196 12.98 -9.42 -0.36
C GLY A 196 11.78 -9.45 -1.33
N ASN A 197 11.42 -10.62 -1.85
CA ASN A 197 10.33 -10.79 -2.81
C ASN A 197 9.07 -11.47 -2.23
N VAL A 198 9.02 -11.61 -0.92
CA VAL A 198 7.86 -12.13 -0.20
C VAL A 198 7.36 -11.13 0.82
N GLN A 199 6.10 -11.26 1.18
CA GLN A 199 5.44 -10.45 2.20
C GLN A 199 4.90 -11.37 3.30
N ALA A 200 5.25 -11.06 4.52
CA ALA A 200 4.70 -11.62 5.74
C ALA A 200 4.11 -10.48 6.60
N ALA A 201 3.49 -10.79 7.72
CA ALA A 201 3.09 -9.76 8.68
C ALA A 201 4.31 -8.95 9.13
N GLU A 202 4.14 -7.64 9.37
CA GLU A 202 5.25 -6.75 9.77
C GLU A 202 6.00 -7.24 11.02
N THR A 203 5.28 -7.85 11.96
CA THR A 203 5.86 -8.39 13.19
C THR A 203 6.49 -9.76 13.02
N ALA A 204 6.29 -10.43 11.88
CA ALA A 204 6.83 -11.76 11.64
C ALA A 204 8.31 -11.72 11.21
N GLU A 205 9.06 -12.75 11.60
CA GLU A 205 10.41 -12.98 11.13
C GLU A 205 10.39 -13.95 9.95
N VAL A 206 11.14 -13.61 8.89
CA VAL A 206 11.28 -14.43 7.68
C VAL A 206 12.70 -14.97 7.61
N SER A 207 12.82 -16.28 7.57
CA SER A 207 14.11 -16.96 7.45
C SER A 207 14.08 -18.07 6.40
N VAL A 208 15.25 -18.39 5.83
CA VAL A 208 15.44 -19.54 4.94
C VAL A 208 16.33 -20.55 5.67
N VAL A 209 15.90 -21.79 5.74
CA VAL A 209 16.60 -22.84 6.48
C VAL A 209 16.89 -24.06 5.61
N SER A 210 18.07 -24.65 5.81
CA SER A 210 18.50 -25.91 5.23
C SER A 210 18.80 -26.88 6.36
N GLY A 211 17.87 -27.79 6.65
CA GLY A 211 17.92 -28.58 7.87
C GLY A 211 17.85 -27.67 9.11
N GLU A 212 18.86 -27.72 9.97
CA GLU A 212 18.95 -26.89 11.17
C GLU A 212 19.66 -25.53 10.94
N LYS A 213 20.28 -25.34 9.77
CA LYS A 213 21.04 -24.13 9.46
C LYS A 213 20.15 -23.06 8.87
N THR A 214 20.12 -21.87 9.48
CA THR A 214 19.57 -20.65 8.87
C THR A 214 20.58 -20.07 7.90
N LEU A 215 20.14 -19.78 6.66
CA LEU A 215 20.96 -19.19 5.61
C LEU A 215 21.16 -17.70 5.87
N LYS A 216 22.35 -17.20 5.55
CA LYS A 216 22.63 -15.78 5.41
C LYS A 216 22.08 -15.26 4.07
N ASP A 217 21.87 -13.97 3.96
CA ASP A 217 21.26 -13.34 2.76
C ASP A 217 22.02 -13.62 1.46
N GLN A 218 23.34 -13.73 1.53
CA GLN A 218 24.20 -13.99 0.37
C GLN A 218 24.30 -15.47 -0.01
N GLU A 219 23.77 -16.38 0.80
CA GLU A 219 23.81 -17.82 0.51
C GLU A 219 22.69 -18.19 -0.47
N ASN A 220 23.05 -19.03 -1.43
CA ASN A 220 22.10 -19.50 -2.45
C ASN A 220 21.08 -20.48 -1.87
N ILE A 221 19.84 -20.35 -2.30
CA ILE A 221 18.81 -21.34 -2.01
C ILE A 221 19.00 -22.57 -2.89
N ALA A 222 18.40 -23.67 -2.46
CA ALA A 222 18.30 -24.91 -3.23
C ALA A 222 16.89 -25.51 -3.11
N ASP A 223 16.61 -26.46 -3.98
CA ASP A 223 15.36 -27.23 -3.95
C ASP A 223 15.18 -27.93 -2.59
N ALA A 224 13.95 -28.05 -2.16
CA ALA A 224 13.56 -28.63 -0.87
C ALA A 224 14.08 -27.93 0.41
N MET A 225 14.69 -26.75 0.30
CA MET A 225 14.91 -25.89 1.47
C MET A 225 13.59 -25.33 1.98
N THR A 226 13.59 -24.78 3.19
CA THR A 226 12.40 -24.26 3.85
C THR A 226 12.50 -22.75 4.02
N MET A 227 11.44 -22.04 3.61
CA MET A 227 11.20 -20.67 4.05
C MET A 227 10.30 -20.71 5.28
N ARG A 228 10.80 -20.22 6.40
CA ARG A 228 10.10 -20.21 7.69
C ARG A 228 9.61 -18.81 8.02
N ILE A 229 8.33 -18.71 8.34
CA ILE A 229 7.71 -17.49 8.86
C ILE A 229 7.43 -17.72 10.33
N THR A 230 8.06 -16.93 11.19
CA THR A 230 7.84 -16.98 12.65
C THR A 230 7.03 -15.76 13.05
N ALA A 231 5.79 -15.96 13.49
CA ALA A 231 4.94 -14.89 14.01
C ALA A 231 5.50 -14.34 15.34
N GLU A 232 5.03 -13.18 15.74
CA GLU A 232 5.44 -12.54 17.00
C GLU A 232 5.16 -13.41 18.23
N ASP A 233 4.11 -14.23 18.21
CA ASP A 233 3.76 -15.18 19.27
C ASP A 233 4.65 -16.45 19.28
N GLY A 234 5.63 -16.54 18.36
CA GLY A 234 6.57 -17.65 18.22
C GLY A 234 6.04 -18.83 17.39
N LYS A 235 4.79 -18.78 16.92
CA LYS A 235 4.26 -19.81 16.02
C LYS A 235 4.92 -19.73 14.65
N THR A 236 5.33 -20.87 14.14
CA THR A 236 5.99 -20.96 12.83
C THR A 236 5.06 -21.52 11.77
N ASN A 237 5.30 -21.09 10.53
CA ASN A 237 4.70 -21.67 9.34
C ASN A 237 5.79 -21.87 8.29
N ASP A 238 6.00 -23.11 7.90
CA ASP A 238 7.06 -23.51 7.00
C ASP A 238 6.50 -23.70 5.57
N TYR A 239 7.22 -23.14 4.60
CA TYR A 239 6.95 -23.26 3.18
C TYR A 239 8.14 -23.96 2.52
N THR A 240 7.88 -25.03 1.78
CA THR A 240 8.92 -25.71 1.01
C THR A 240 9.30 -24.87 -0.20
N ILE A 241 10.57 -24.61 -0.39
CA ILE A 241 11.10 -23.97 -1.59
C ILE A 241 11.19 -25.04 -2.68
N LYS A 242 10.57 -24.78 -3.82
CA LYS A 242 10.64 -25.67 -4.99
C LYS A 242 11.16 -24.91 -6.19
N GLN A 243 12.16 -25.48 -6.84
CA GLN A 243 12.65 -24.97 -8.11
C GLN A 243 11.59 -25.06 -9.18
N LYS A 244 11.33 -23.96 -9.89
CA LYS A 244 10.44 -23.92 -11.05
C LYS A 244 11.02 -22.98 -12.10
N ASN A 245 11.59 -23.56 -13.15
CA ASN A 245 12.21 -22.80 -14.23
C ASN A 245 11.33 -22.70 -15.48
N THR A 246 10.34 -23.58 -15.62
CA THR A 246 9.42 -23.59 -16.76
C THR A 246 8.01 -23.22 -16.31
N TYR A 247 7.43 -22.27 -17.03
CA TYR A 247 6.10 -21.72 -16.82
C TYR A 247 5.27 -21.94 -18.06
N ASN A 248 4.15 -22.64 -17.90
CA ASN A 248 3.23 -23.02 -18.98
C ASN A 248 1.86 -22.43 -18.67
N TRP A 249 1.33 -21.58 -19.55
CA TRP A 249 0.04 -20.92 -19.32
C TRP A 249 -1.07 -21.89 -18.93
N ALA A 250 -1.23 -23.01 -19.67
CA ALA A 250 -2.34 -23.92 -19.41
C ALA A 250 -2.16 -24.70 -18.10
N LEU A 251 -0.96 -25.23 -17.83
CA LEU A 251 -0.68 -26.01 -16.63
C LEU A 251 -0.67 -25.16 -15.35
N ASP A 252 -0.23 -23.93 -15.47
CA ASP A 252 -0.14 -22.97 -14.36
C ASP A 252 -1.40 -22.12 -14.21
N TYR A 253 -2.46 -22.41 -14.94
CA TYR A 253 -3.68 -21.63 -14.95
C TYR A 253 -4.37 -21.64 -13.58
N ALA A 254 -4.52 -20.46 -12.99
CA ALA A 254 -4.99 -20.30 -11.61
C ALA A 254 -6.52 -20.11 -11.49
N GLY A 255 -7.24 -20.18 -12.60
CA GLY A 255 -8.71 -19.99 -12.61
C GLY A 255 -9.13 -18.57 -12.26
N PRO A 256 -10.17 -18.38 -11.45
CA PRO A 256 -10.72 -17.05 -11.12
C PRO A 256 -9.76 -16.15 -10.34
N GLN A 257 -8.77 -16.73 -9.70
CA GLN A 257 -7.68 -15.98 -9.05
C GLN A 257 -6.50 -15.94 -10.01
N GLN A 258 -6.12 -14.75 -10.44
CA GLN A 258 -4.89 -14.60 -11.21
C GLN A 258 -3.70 -15.05 -10.37
N GLY A 259 -2.80 -15.81 -10.98
CA GLY A 259 -1.57 -16.25 -10.33
C GLY A 259 -0.59 -15.09 -10.13
N ASN A 260 0.53 -15.36 -9.45
CA ASN A 260 1.55 -14.33 -9.24
C ASN A 260 2.45 -14.12 -10.47
N VAL A 261 2.42 -15.04 -11.41
CA VAL A 261 3.25 -15.01 -12.62
C VAL A 261 2.44 -14.88 -13.91
N TRP A 262 1.24 -15.48 -13.98
CA TRP A 262 0.37 -15.41 -15.15
C TRP A 262 -0.86 -14.55 -14.87
N PHE A 263 -1.18 -13.66 -15.83
CA PHE A 263 -2.31 -12.73 -15.76
C PHE A 263 -3.08 -12.71 -17.07
N GLY A 264 -4.39 -12.69 -16.98
CA GLY A 264 -5.25 -12.26 -18.07
C GLY A 264 -5.26 -10.73 -18.12
N GLN A 265 -4.80 -10.13 -19.21
CA GLN A 265 -4.77 -8.68 -19.36
C GLN A 265 -5.57 -8.19 -20.55
N LYS A 266 -6.03 -6.93 -20.47
CA LYS A 266 -6.69 -6.19 -21.56
C LYS A 266 -6.06 -4.81 -21.73
N LYS A 267 -6.09 -4.30 -22.97
CA LYS A 267 -5.63 -2.95 -23.31
C LYS A 267 -6.61 -2.33 -24.31
N ALA A 268 -7.15 -1.17 -24.02
CA ALA A 268 -7.87 -0.35 -25.00
C ALA A 268 -6.89 0.24 -26.02
N ALA A 269 -7.36 0.65 -27.18
CA ALA A 269 -6.52 1.14 -28.29
C ALA A 269 -5.55 2.28 -27.87
N SER A 270 -5.96 3.11 -26.92
CA SER A 270 -5.18 4.25 -26.40
C SER A 270 -4.84 4.15 -24.92
N GLY A 271 -4.94 2.95 -24.32
CA GLY A 271 -4.76 2.73 -22.87
C GLY A 271 -3.52 1.91 -22.53
N GLU A 272 -3.37 1.69 -21.23
CA GLU A 272 -2.38 0.80 -20.66
C GLU A 272 -2.92 -0.63 -20.51
N TRP A 273 -2.02 -1.61 -20.34
CA TRP A 273 -2.41 -2.96 -19.99
C TRP A 273 -2.96 -3.01 -18.57
N THR A 274 -4.15 -3.56 -18.41
CA THR A 274 -4.81 -3.74 -17.11
C THR A 274 -5.23 -5.19 -16.93
N GLU A 275 -5.23 -5.67 -15.70
CA GLU A 275 -5.70 -7.01 -15.37
C GLU A 275 -7.21 -7.12 -15.59
N ILE A 276 -7.64 -8.26 -16.14
CA ILE A 276 -9.05 -8.59 -16.30
C ILE A 276 -9.55 -9.12 -14.96
N LYS A 277 -10.61 -8.54 -14.43
CA LYS A 277 -11.18 -8.91 -13.11
C LYS A 277 -12.41 -9.80 -13.22
N GLU A 278 -13.08 -9.81 -14.36
CA GLU A 278 -14.28 -10.59 -14.60
C GLU A 278 -13.91 -12.00 -15.07
N TYR A 279 -14.54 -13.01 -14.51
CA TYR A 279 -14.32 -14.43 -14.82
C TYR A 279 -15.64 -15.14 -15.06
N ASP A 280 -15.71 -16.00 -16.08
CA ASP A 280 -16.90 -16.82 -16.33
C ASP A 280 -16.98 -17.95 -15.31
N SER A 281 -18.12 -18.10 -14.66
CA SER A 281 -18.37 -19.18 -13.70
C SER A 281 -18.63 -20.53 -14.38
N GLN A 282 -18.94 -20.54 -15.66
CA GLN A 282 -19.27 -21.73 -16.43
C GLN A 282 -18.06 -22.30 -17.19
N TYR A 283 -17.22 -21.41 -17.73
CA TYR A 283 -16.04 -21.79 -18.53
C TYR A 283 -14.78 -21.17 -17.93
N PRO A 284 -13.62 -21.85 -18.01
CA PRO A 284 -12.38 -21.36 -17.41
C PRO A 284 -11.72 -20.24 -18.23
N ASN A 285 -12.44 -19.13 -18.39
CA ASN A 285 -12.02 -18.00 -19.18
C ASN A 285 -12.23 -16.67 -18.45
N TRP A 286 -11.30 -15.76 -18.62
CA TRP A 286 -11.45 -14.37 -18.21
C TRP A 286 -12.37 -13.63 -19.18
N MET A 287 -13.17 -12.72 -18.66
CA MET A 287 -14.19 -12.01 -19.42
C MET A 287 -13.80 -10.56 -19.65
N VAL A 288 -13.95 -10.11 -20.90
CA VAL A 288 -13.83 -8.69 -21.25
C VAL A 288 -15.20 -8.23 -21.74
N ASN A 289 -15.91 -7.48 -20.92
CA ASN A 289 -17.32 -7.17 -21.09
C ASN A 289 -18.13 -8.49 -21.14
N THR A 290 -18.73 -8.80 -22.27
CA THR A 290 -19.49 -10.06 -22.47
C THR A 290 -18.74 -11.08 -23.34
N TYR A 291 -17.43 -10.88 -23.54
CA TYR A 291 -16.63 -11.73 -24.43
C TYR A 291 -15.55 -12.46 -23.64
N TYR A 292 -15.26 -13.69 -24.05
CA TYR A 292 -14.12 -14.43 -23.51
C TYR A 292 -12.82 -13.75 -23.88
N GLY A 293 -11.90 -13.75 -22.93
CA GLY A 293 -10.53 -13.29 -23.06
C GLY A 293 -9.54 -14.45 -23.00
N PRO A 294 -8.43 -14.28 -22.29
CA PRO A 294 -7.49 -15.36 -22.03
C PRO A 294 -8.09 -16.44 -21.14
N GLY A 295 -7.79 -17.72 -21.41
CA GLY A 295 -8.27 -18.84 -20.63
C GLY A 295 -7.61 -20.15 -21.06
N ILE A 296 -8.32 -21.25 -20.82
CA ILE A 296 -7.92 -22.59 -21.26
C ILE A 296 -9.06 -23.28 -22.00
N ASP A 297 -8.72 -24.27 -22.84
CA ASP A 297 -9.62 -25.03 -23.68
C ASP A 297 -10.24 -26.21 -22.93
N GLU A 298 -10.88 -25.93 -21.79
CA GLU A 298 -11.56 -26.92 -21.00
C GLU A 298 -13.08 -26.69 -21.00
N GLN A 299 -13.85 -27.78 -20.95
CA GLN A 299 -15.32 -27.71 -20.97
C GLN A 299 -15.92 -27.39 -19.59
N SER A 300 -15.12 -27.42 -18.54
CA SER A 300 -15.56 -27.20 -17.15
C SER A 300 -14.51 -26.50 -16.33
N HIS A 301 -14.93 -25.48 -15.56
CA HIS A 301 -14.08 -24.77 -14.61
C HIS A 301 -13.52 -25.64 -13.47
N SER A 302 -14.07 -26.82 -13.25
CA SER A 302 -13.58 -27.80 -12.27
C SER A 302 -12.55 -28.77 -12.84
N ALA A 303 -12.35 -28.80 -14.17
CA ALA A 303 -11.34 -29.63 -14.77
C ALA A 303 -9.93 -29.12 -14.40
N LYS A 304 -9.08 -30.03 -13.98
CA LYS A 304 -7.66 -29.73 -13.80
C LYS A 304 -6.96 -29.75 -15.15
N PRO A 305 -6.17 -28.72 -15.48
CA PRO A 305 -5.36 -28.73 -16.69
C PRO A 305 -4.46 -29.97 -16.77
N THR A 306 -4.33 -30.52 -17.96
CA THR A 306 -3.45 -31.66 -18.28
C THR A 306 -2.47 -31.27 -19.39
N GLU A 307 -1.52 -32.14 -19.69
CA GLU A 307 -0.63 -31.93 -20.83
C GLU A 307 -1.38 -31.82 -22.18
N ALA A 308 -2.63 -32.29 -22.27
CA ALA A 308 -3.47 -32.11 -23.45
C ALA A 308 -4.17 -30.75 -23.51
N THR A 309 -4.26 -30.02 -22.38
CA THR A 309 -4.94 -28.72 -22.32
C THR A 309 -4.17 -27.65 -23.09
N HIS A 310 -4.90 -26.84 -23.87
CA HIS A 310 -4.35 -25.68 -24.57
C HIS A 310 -4.83 -24.38 -23.95
N GLY A 311 -4.01 -23.36 -24.08
CA GLY A 311 -4.43 -21.98 -23.82
C GLY A 311 -5.41 -21.51 -24.90
N LEU A 312 -6.42 -20.75 -24.51
CA LEU A 312 -7.41 -20.16 -25.39
C LEU A 312 -7.36 -18.63 -25.23
N LEU A 313 -7.06 -17.93 -26.32
CA LEU A 313 -6.99 -16.47 -26.33
C LEU A 313 -8.00 -15.90 -27.31
N SER A 314 -8.98 -15.17 -26.83
CA SER A 314 -10.00 -14.56 -27.65
C SER A 314 -9.86 -13.05 -27.69
N ALA A 315 -10.03 -12.46 -28.88
CA ALA A 315 -10.08 -11.01 -29.07
C ALA A 315 -11.52 -10.55 -29.13
N PRO A 316 -11.95 -9.56 -28.30
CA PRO A 316 -13.28 -8.98 -28.38
C PRO A 316 -13.52 -8.35 -29.77
N PRO A 317 -14.66 -8.62 -30.43
CA PRO A 317 -14.93 -8.05 -31.75
C PRO A 317 -15.16 -6.55 -31.65
N SER A 318 -14.69 -5.81 -32.65
CA SER A 318 -15.00 -4.37 -32.91
C SER A 318 -14.83 -3.38 -31.75
N THR A 319 -14.24 -3.75 -30.62
CA THR A 319 -14.14 -2.87 -29.45
C THR A 319 -12.82 -2.08 -29.35
N GLY A 320 -11.87 -2.35 -30.25
CA GLY A 320 -10.51 -1.79 -30.14
C GLY A 320 -9.76 -2.26 -28.89
N ILE A 321 -10.25 -3.31 -28.22
CA ILE A 321 -9.62 -3.89 -27.05
C ILE A 321 -8.76 -5.08 -27.47
N SER A 322 -7.52 -5.09 -27.05
CA SER A 322 -6.63 -6.24 -27.10
C SER A 322 -6.72 -7.05 -25.81
N THR A 323 -6.58 -8.36 -25.92
CA THR A 323 -6.46 -9.25 -24.75
C THR A 323 -5.12 -9.96 -24.78
N ALA A 324 -4.58 -10.32 -23.64
CA ALA A 324 -3.29 -11.00 -23.56
C ALA A 324 -3.22 -12.04 -22.45
N MET A 325 -2.49 -13.11 -22.73
CA MET A 325 -1.86 -13.97 -21.75
C MET A 325 -0.53 -13.33 -21.38
N ALA A 326 -0.42 -12.85 -20.14
CA ALA A 326 0.73 -12.08 -19.68
C ALA A 326 1.50 -12.84 -18.61
N TYR A 327 2.76 -13.13 -18.88
CA TYR A 327 3.70 -13.65 -17.91
C TYR A 327 4.46 -12.50 -17.28
N ARG A 328 4.35 -12.34 -15.96
CA ARG A 328 5.17 -11.39 -15.20
C ARG A 328 6.43 -12.09 -14.72
N VAL A 329 7.57 -11.56 -15.13
CA VAL A 329 8.88 -12.10 -14.82
C VAL A 329 9.18 -12.01 -13.32
N PRO A 330 9.39 -13.14 -12.62
CA PRO A 330 9.64 -13.13 -11.17
C PRO A 330 11.09 -12.83 -10.80
N LYS A 331 12.04 -12.92 -11.74
CA LYS A 331 13.48 -12.78 -11.50
C LYS A 331 14.20 -12.36 -12.76
N ASP A 332 15.26 -11.56 -12.61
CA ASP A 332 16.19 -11.21 -13.69
C ASP A 332 16.83 -12.46 -14.29
N GLY A 333 17.05 -12.47 -15.60
CA GLY A 333 17.72 -13.59 -16.25
C GLY A 333 17.54 -13.63 -17.76
N ILE A 334 17.82 -14.79 -18.31
CA ILE A 334 17.58 -15.13 -19.73
C ILE A 334 16.54 -16.24 -19.78
N VAL A 335 15.49 -16.03 -20.56
CA VAL A 335 14.44 -17.02 -20.79
C VAL A 335 14.34 -17.38 -22.26
N SER A 336 13.87 -18.59 -22.55
CA SER A 336 13.35 -18.96 -23.85
C SER A 336 11.83 -18.79 -23.86
N PHE A 337 11.29 -18.51 -25.02
CA PHE A 337 9.87 -18.46 -25.29
C PHE A 337 9.52 -19.39 -26.44
N HIS A 338 8.55 -20.27 -26.24
CA HIS A 338 7.92 -21.03 -27.31
C HIS A 338 6.44 -21.23 -27.02
N VAL A 339 5.70 -21.75 -27.97
CA VAL A 339 4.32 -22.17 -27.78
C VAL A 339 4.22 -23.69 -27.90
N LYS A 340 3.28 -24.25 -27.17
CA LYS A 340 2.99 -25.69 -27.26
C LYS A 340 2.64 -26.05 -28.71
N ASP A 341 3.12 -27.19 -29.17
CA ASP A 341 2.91 -27.69 -30.54
C ASP A 341 3.49 -26.76 -31.65
N ASP A 342 4.37 -25.85 -31.27
CA ASP A 342 5.15 -24.91 -32.10
C ASP A 342 4.33 -23.95 -33.00
N GLU A 343 3.01 -24.08 -33.08
CA GLU A 343 2.17 -23.22 -33.93
C GLU A 343 0.86 -22.80 -33.25
N PRO A 344 0.61 -21.48 -33.07
CA PRO A 344 -0.72 -20.99 -32.74
C PRO A 344 -1.70 -21.25 -33.91
N TYR A 345 -2.95 -21.59 -33.59
CA TYR A 345 -3.97 -21.77 -34.64
C TYR A 345 -5.30 -21.11 -34.26
N LEU A 346 -5.99 -20.60 -35.30
CA LEU A 346 -7.32 -20.03 -35.19
C LEU A 346 -8.35 -21.15 -34.98
N ARG A 347 -9.08 -21.08 -33.85
CA ARG A 347 -10.18 -22.02 -33.60
C ARG A 347 -11.32 -21.76 -34.58
N GLN A 348 -11.65 -22.74 -35.41
CA GLN A 348 -12.79 -22.66 -36.30
C GLN A 348 -14.07 -23.10 -35.60
N ASN A 349 -14.83 -22.15 -35.06
CA ASN A 349 -16.21 -22.40 -34.64
C ASN A 349 -17.15 -21.97 -35.78
N GLY A 350 -17.57 -22.93 -36.58
CA GLY A 350 -18.68 -22.97 -37.55
C GLY A 350 -19.10 -21.73 -38.36
N ASN A 351 -18.88 -20.50 -37.89
CA ASN A 351 -19.29 -19.25 -38.54
C ASN A 351 -18.27 -18.10 -38.34
N SER A 352 -17.06 -18.35 -37.95
CA SER A 352 -16.12 -17.30 -37.57
C SER A 352 -15.16 -16.92 -38.69
N GLY A 353 -15.65 -16.17 -39.68
CA GLY A 353 -14.82 -15.51 -40.69
C GLY A 353 -14.05 -14.33 -40.14
N GLY A 354 -13.39 -14.47 -39.00
CA GLY A 354 -12.69 -13.37 -38.35
C GLY A 354 -11.17 -13.37 -38.56
N THR A 355 -10.59 -12.20 -38.58
CA THR A 355 -9.13 -12.01 -38.64
C THR A 355 -8.62 -11.57 -37.27
N VAL A 356 -7.56 -12.19 -36.78
CA VAL A 356 -6.88 -11.87 -35.53
C VAL A 356 -5.42 -11.55 -35.81
N THR A 357 -4.94 -10.45 -35.30
CA THR A 357 -3.50 -10.24 -35.19
C THR A 357 -3.03 -10.78 -33.86
N LEU A 358 -2.17 -11.79 -33.90
CA LEU A 358 -1.49 -12.33 -32.73
C LEU A 358 -0.11 -11.69 -32.61
N LYS A 359 0.23 -11.20 -31.42
CA LYS A 359 1.51 -10.52 -31.14
C LYS A 359 2.23 -11.14 -29.97
N LEU A 360 3.55 -11.21 -30.04
CA LEU A 360 4.43 -11.38 -28.89
C LEU A 360 5.02 -10.03 -28.52
N LEU A 361 4.82 -9.62 -27.28
CA LEU A 361 5.35 -8.38 -26.73
C LEU A 361 6.25 -8.68 -25.53
N VAL A 362 7.37 -7.99 -25.41
CA VAL A 362 8.15 -7.90 -24.18
C VAL A 362 7.96 -6.48 -23.65
N ASN A 363 7.31 -6.35 -22.51
CA ASN A 363 6.67 -5.10 -22.08
C ASN A 363 5.70 -4.59 -23.16
N ASP A 364 5.96 -3.48 -23.81
CA ASP A 364 5.18 -2.98 -24.94
C ASP A 364 5.92 -3.08 -26.29
N GLU A 365 7.13 -3.61 -26.30
CA GLU A 365 7.91 -3.82 -27.52
C GLU A 365 7.42 -5.05 -28.27
N GLU A 366 7.00 -4.87 -29.52
CA GLU A 366 6.61 -5.98 -30.40
C GLU A 366 7.84 -6.76 -30.87
N LYS A 367 7.88 -8.05 -30.53
CA LYS A 367 8.95 -8.96 -30.99
C LYS A 367 8.55 -9.72 -32.27
N GLN A 368 7.28 -10.04 -32.40
CA GLN A 368 6.71 -10.60 -33.63
C GLN A 368 5.20 -10.40 -33.68
N SER A 369 4.65 -10.46 -34.89
CA SER A 369 3.21 -10.51 -35.12
C SER A 369 2.84 -11.38 -36.31
N VAL A 370 1.65 -11.96 -36.29
CA VAL A 370 1.07 -12.75 -37.38
C VAL A 370 -0.41 -12.48 -37.49
N ILE A 371 -0.94 -12.47 -38.72
CA ILE A 371 -2.37 -12.37 -38.95
C ILE A 371 -2.91 -13.78 -39.26
N LEU A 372 -3.89 -14.20 -38.44
CA LEU A 372 -4.64 -15.41 -38.62
C LEU A 372 -6.01 -15.08 -39.21
N GLU A 373 -6.39 -15.81 -40.22
CA GLU A 373 -7.66 -15.66 -40.96
C GLU A 373 -8.17 -17.02 -41.44
N GLN A 374 -9.37 -17.06 -41.98
CA GLN A 374 -10.00 -18.33 -42.42
C GLN A 374 -9.19 -19.09 -43.47
N SER A 375 -8.44 -18.38 -44.31
CA SER A 375 -7.51 -18.97 -45.30
C SER A 375 -6.13 -19.32 -44.74
N LYS A 376 -5.76 -18.72 -43.58
CA LYS A 376 -4.48 -18.93 -42.89
C LYS A 376 -4.73 -19.20 -41.42
N VAL A 377 -5.27 -20.36 -41.09
CA VAL A 377 -5.67 -20.74 -39.74
C VAL A 377 -4.49 -21.04 -38.81
N GLN A 378 -3.32 -21.42 -39.35
CA GLN A 378 -2.12 -21.73 -38.59
C GLN A 378 -1.06 -20.64 -38.75
N ALA A 379 -0.37 -20.34 -37.66
CA ALA A 379 0.71 -19.36 -37.64
C ALA A 379 2.07 -20.01 -37.94
N LYS A 380 2.24 -20.54 -39.15
CA LYS A 380 3.49 -21.22 -39.57
C LYS A 380 4.73 -20.35 -39.48
N ASP A 381 4.56 -19.03 -39.51
CA ASP A 381 5.63 -18.05 -39.38
C ASP A 381 5.91 -17.63 -37.93
N TRP A 382 5.15 -18.17 -36.94
CA TRP A 382 5.38 -17.91 -35.54
C TRP A 382 6.66 -18.59 -35.07
N LYS A 383 7.58 -17.81 -34.49
CA LYS A 383 8.88 -18.31 -34.10
C LYS A 383 9.00 -18.43 -32.59
N ALA A 384 9.74 -19.44 -32.17
CA ALA A 384 10.29 -19.49 -30.83
C ALA A 384 11.44 -18.47 -30.68
N PHE A 385 11.69 -18.06 -29.48
CA PHE A 385 12.84 -17.22 -29.11
C PHE A 385 13.71 -18.01 -28.14
N ASP A 386 14.91 -18.34 -28.58
CA ASP A 386 15.85 -19.10 -27.77
C ASP A 386 16.37 -18.30 -26.57
N LYS A 387 16.46 -16.97 -26.72
CA LYS A 387 16.97 -16.07 -25.67
C LYS A 387 16.24 -14.75 -25.67
N ILE A 388 15.65 -14.42 -24.52
CA ILE A 388 15.10 -13.11 -24.20
C ILE A 388 15.69 -12.70 -22.85
N GLU A 389 16.41 -11.59 -22.82
CA GLU A 389 16.85 -10.99 -21.57
C GLU A 389 15.65 -10.34 -20.89
N VAL A 390 15.48 -10.59 -19.60
CA VAL A 390 14.34 -10.12 -18.81
C VAL A 390 14.78 -9.62 -17.45
N LYS A 391 14.03 -8.65 -16.94
CA LYS A 391 14.16 -8.13 -15.58
C LYS A 391 12.92 -8.50 -14.77
N ARG A 392 13.08 -8.62 -13.46
CA ARG A 392 11.96 -8.81 -12.55
C ARG A 392 10.91 -7.71 -12.76
N GLY A 393 9.65 -8.12 -12.90
CA GLY A 393 8.55 -7.22 -13.17
C GLY A 393 8.24 -6.98 -14.65
N ASP A 394 9.14 -7.36 -15.57
CA ASP A 394 8.84 -7.34 -17.00
C ASP A 394 7.65 -8.23 -17.33
N TYR A 395 6.99 -7.94 -18.44
CA TYR A 395 5.90 -8.75 -18.96
C TYR A 395 6.25 -9.32 -20.34
N ILE A 396 6.10 -10.64 -20.48
CA ILE A 396 6.05 -11.31 -21.79
C ILE A 396 4.57 -11.58 -22.07
N ARG A 397 4.04 -11.00 -23.15
CA ARG A 397 2.61 -11.09 -23.49
C ARG A 397 2.42 -11.75 -24.85
N VAL A 398 1.51 -12.71 -24.88
CA VAL A 398 0.89 -13.14 -26.16
C VAL A 398 -0.46 -12.44 -26.23
N ALA A 399 -0.60 -11.51 -27.17
CA ALA A 399 -1.75 -10.64 -27.29
C ALA A 399 -2.54 -10.92 -28.58
N ALA A 400 -3.87 -10.94 -28.48
CA ALA A 400 -4.78 -11.06 -29.61
C ALA A 400 -5.52 -9.74 -29.83
N ILE A 401 -5.55 -9.28 -31.08
CA ILE A 401 -6.20 -8.06 -31.52
C ILE A 401 -7.20 -8.42 -32.63
N SER A 402 -8.48 -8.09 -32.44
CA SER A 402 -9.50 -8.26 -33.48
C SER A 402 -9.35 -7.17 -34.54
N ASN A 403 -9.29 -7.56 -35.79
CA ASN A 403 -9.18 -6.66 -36.94
C ASN A 403 -10.56 -6.20 -37.48
N GLY A 404 -11.48 -5.85 -36.57
CA GLY A 404 -12.76 -5.22 -36.95
C GLY A 404 -13.86 -6.18 -37.38
N ASN A 405 -13.78 -7.45 -37.04
CA ASN A 405 -14.79 -8.44 -37.41
C ASN A 405 -15.85 -8.63 -36.32
N PRO A 406 -17.14 -8.79 -36.66
CA PRO A 406 -18.22 -9.02 -35.70
C PRO A 406 -18.20 -10.41 -35.05
N THR A 407 -17.37 -11.33 -35.51
CA THR A 407 -17.23 -12.64 -34.92
C THR A 407 -16.19 -12.65 -33.80
N LYS A 408 -16.31 -13.62 -32.89
CA LYS A 408 -15.44 -13.77 -31.71
C LYS A 408 -14.27 -14.73 -32.04
N PRO A 409 -13.23 -14.27 -32.73
CA PRO A 409 -12.14 -15.16 -33.09
C PRO A 409 -11.36 -15.58 -31.84
N SER A 410 -11.15 -16.87 -31.69
CA SER A 410 -10.36 -17.45 -30.61
C SER A 410 -9.14 -18.16 -31.18
N VAL A 411 -8.01 -18.00 -30.56
CA VAL A 411 -6.74 -18.63 -30.93
C VAL A 411 -6.35 -19.62 -29.86
N HIS A 412 -6.06 -20.85 -30.28
CA HIS A 412 -5.36 -21.79 -29.41
C HIS A 412 -3.88 -21.42 -29.41
N VAL A 413 -3.40 -21.04 -28.27
CA VAL A 413 -1.99 -20.70 -28.05
C VAL A 413 -1.63 -20.93 -26.59
N THR A 414 -0.58 -21.69 -26.35
CA THR A 414 -0.11 -21.97 -24.99
C THR A 414 1.32 -21.50 -24.87
N PRO A 415 1.55 -20.30 -24.36
CA PRO A 415 2.90 -19.80 -24.11
C PRO A 415 3.62 -20.66 -23.07
N ILE A 416 4.88 -20.95 -23.35
CA ILE A 416 5.79 -21.65 -22.46
C ILE A 416 7.07 -20.81 -22.36
N ILE A 417 7.48 -20.50 -21.14
CA ILE A 417 8.64 -19.70 -20.82
C ILE A 417 9.55 -20.50 -19.92
N THR A 418 10.83 -20.60 -20.28
CA THR A 418 11.80 -21.37 -19.51
C THR A 418 13.04 -20.53 -19.20
N TYR A 419 13.40 -20.43 -17.92
CA TYR A 419 14.67 -19.86 -17.49
C TYR A 419 15.82 -20.75 -17.94
N LEU A 420 16.78 -20.15 -18.61
CA LEU A 420 17.95 -20.84 -19.11
C LEU A 420 19.06 -20.92 -18.05
N ASN A 421 19.87 -21.96 -18.15
CA ASN A 421 21.10 -22.07 -17.33
C ASN A 421 22.22 -21.20 -17.93
N GLU A 422 21.89 -19.97 -18.23
CA GLU A 422 22.83 -18.93 -18.66
C GLU A 422 22.64 -17.74 -17.73
N GLY A 423 23.73 -17.27 -17.14
CA GLY A 423 23.70 -16.01 -16.41
C GLY A 423 23.43 -14.90 -17.42
N GLY A 424 22.29 -14.26 -17.34
CA GLY A 424 22.21 -12.89 -17.77
C GLY A 424 23.26 -12.13 -17.00
N THR A 425 23.91 -11.14 -17.61
CA THR A 425 24.67 -10.17 -16.84
C THR A 425 23.72 -9.68 -15.76
N PRO A 426 24.04 -9.76 -14.45
CA PRO A 426 23.20 -9.14 -13.45
C PRO A 426 23.00 -7.72 -13.96
N ALA A 427 21.76 -7.34 -14.26
CA ALA A 427 21.51 -5.93 -14.46
C ALA A 427 22.07 -5.27 -13.22
N PRO A 428 22.86 -4.20 -13.33
CA PRO A 428 23.26 -3.44 -12.16
C PRO A 428 21.97 -3.28 -11.36
N GLU A 429 21.98 -3.66 -10.08
CA GLU A 429 20.83 -3.43 -9.21
C GLU A 429 20.37 -2.03 -9.57
N PRO A 430 19.07 -1.79 -9.81
CA PRO A 430 18.62 -0.45 -10.10
C PRO A 430 19.17 0.38 -8.95
N THR A 431 20.15 1.22 -9.28
CA THR A 431 20.74 2.13 -8.30
C THR A 431 19.54 2.84 -7.74
N PRO A 432 19.25 2.75 -6.43
CA PRO A 432 18.04 3.34 -5.90
C PRO A 432 18.02 4.79 -6.34
N GLU A 433 17.03 5.16 -7.13
CA GLU A 433 16.91 6.52 -7.66
C GLU A 433 16.73 7.47 -6.49
N LEU A 434 17.46 8.57 -6.50
CA LEU A 434 17.29 9.62 -5.49
C LEU A 434 15.91 10.26 -5.70
N LYS A 435 14.96 9.90 -4.86
CA LYS A 435 13.57 10.38 -4.96
C LYS A 435 13.39 11.71 -4.23
N ALA A 436 12.46 12.51 -4.76
CA ALA A 436 12.05 13.76 -4.12
C ALA A 436 11.46 13.50 -2.72
N PRO A 437 11.74 14.39 -1.74
CA PRO A 437 11.08 14.35 -0.44
C PRO A 437 9.57 14.41 -0.55
N VAL A 438 8.88 13.77 0.38
CA VAL A 438 7.41 13.69 0.43
C VAL A 438 6.88 14.31 1.72
N ASP A 439 5.56 14.48 1.82
CA ASP A 439 4.89 15.02 3.01
C ASP A 439 5.44 16.40 3.45
N VAL A 440 5.79 17.26 2.49
CA VAL A 440 6.25 18.62 2.80
C VAL A 440 5.13 19.38 3.48
N LYS A 441 5.42 19.96 4.64
CA LYS A 441 4.48 20.75 5.45
C LYS A 441 5.12 22.05 5.91
N VAL A 442 4.30 23.08 6.02
CA VAL A 442 4.69 24.36 6.58
C VAL A 442 3.92 24.60 7.88
N SER A 443 4.62 24.99 8.92
CA SER A 443 4.08 25.27 10.25
C SER A 443 4.81 26.47 10.87
N GLU A 444 4.39 26.89 12.06
CA GLU A 444 5.02 27.98 12.84
C GLU A 444 5.24 29.25 11.98
N VAL A 445 4.24 29.60 11.16
CA VAL A 445 4.31 30.75 10.25
C VAL A 445 4.20 32.05 11.08
N THR A 446 5.19 32.92 10.91
CA THR A 446 5.24 34.25 11.55
C THR A 446 5.16 35.36 10.49
N GLU A 447 5.44 36.62 10.89
CA GLU A 447 5.54 37.74 9.94
C GLU A 447 6.73 37.59 8.99
N THR A 448 7.82 36.94 9.44
CA THR A 448 9.10 36.92 8.71
C THR A 448 9.74 35.54 8.60
N SER A 449 9.09 34.49 9.08
CA SER A 449 9.63 33.12 9.06
C SER A 449 8.55 32.08 8.97
N ALA A 450 8.94 30.86 8.58
CA ALA A 450 8.11 29.65 8.60
C ALA A 450 8.99 28.42 8.77
N LYS A 451 8.48 27.38 9.42
CA LYS A 451 9.15 26.09 9.57
C LYS A 451 8.62 25.13 8.52
N VAL A 452 9.53 24.60 7.73
CA VAL A 452 9.26 23.56 6.71
C VAL A 452 9.71 22.22 7.27
N SER A 453 8.90 21.19 7.07
CA SER A 453 9.24 19.81 7.44
C SER A 453 8.84 18.85 6.32
N TRP A 454 9.53 17.73 6.20
CA TRP A 454 9.30 16.73 5.14
C TRP A 454 9.67 15.33 5.63
N LYS A 455 9.45 14.34 4.78
CA LYS A 455 9.91 12.97 4.98
C LYS A 455 10.71 12.49 3.77
N ASN A 456 11.59 11.52 4.01
CA ASN A 456 12.23 10.79 2.93
C ASN A 456 11.17 9.99 2.15
N ALA A 457 11.34 9.90 0.84
CA ALA A 457 10.57 8.96 0.04
C ALA A 457 10.93 7.53 0.46
N ALA A 458 9.92 6.68 0.60
CA ALA A 458 10.14 5.25 0.77
C ALA A 458 10.82 4.67 -0.50
N ASP A 459 11.70 3.69 -0.34
CA ASP A 459 12.40 2.98 -1.43
C ASP A 459 13.30 3.86 -2.33
N GLY A 460 13.75 5.02 -1.84
CA GLY A 460 14.74 5.88 -2.50
C GLY A 460 16.18 5.61 -2.04
N LYS A 461 17.17 6.13 -2.83
CA LYS A 461 18.58 6.24 -2.39
C LYS A 461 18.61 7.09 -1.12
N GLU A 462 19.46 6.75 -0.17
CA GLU A 462 19.63 7.54 1.06
C GLU A 462 20.15 8.95 0.72
N ALA A 463 19.47 9.97 1.24
CA ALA A 463 19.89 11.35 1.07
C ALA A 463 21.02 11.68 2.05
N ALA A 464 22.08 12.29 1.54
CA ALA A 464 23.13 12.88 2.36
C ALA A 464 22.69 14.22 2.99
N GLY A 465 21.67 14.87 2.38
CA GLY A 465 21.07 16.09 2.86
C GLY A 465 19.99 16.62 1.92
N TYR A 466 19.52 17.83 2.20
CA TYR A 466 18.40 18.45 1.49
C TYR A 466 18.66 19.90 1.11
N ASN A 467 18.00 20.35 0.05
CA ASN A 467 17.88 21.76 -0.30
C ASN A 467 16.42 22.21 -0.21
N VAL A 468 16.20 23.41 0.32
CA VAL A 468 14.88 24.05 0.39
C VAL A 468 14.83 25.21 -0.57
N TYR A 469 13.75 25.29 -1.33
CA TYR A 469 13.49 26.32 -2.32
C TYR A 469 12.25 27.10 -1.93
N VAL A 470 12.36 28.44 -1.92
CA VAL A 470 11.21 29.34 -1.75
C VAL A 470 11.05 30.13 -3.03
N ASP A 471 9.85 30.09 -3.60
CA ASP A 471 9.54 30.68 -4.92
C ASP A 471 10.57 30.29 -5.99
N GLY A 472 11.01 29.02 -5.95
CA GLY A 472 11.98 28.47 -6.88
C GLY A 472 13.45 28.80 -6.58
N THR A 473 13.74 29.64 -5.58
CA THR A 473 15.10 30.04 -5.20
C THR A 473 15.57 29.23 -4.00
N LYS A 474 16.75 28.63 -4.07
CA LYS A 474 17.37 27.90 -2.96
C LYS A 474 17.68 28.85 -1.81
N VAL A 475 17.26 28.51 -0.59
CA VAL A 475 17.38 29.37 0.60
C VAL A 475 18.38 28.88 1.65
N ASN A 476 18.91 27.66 1.51
CA ASN A 476 20.00 27.16 2.35
C ASN A 476 21.34 27.26 1.63
N GLU A 477 22.38 27.68 2.33
CA GLU A 477 23.76 27.74 1.80
C GLU A 477 24.43 26.36 1.84
N GLU A 478 24.30 25.65 2.96
CA GLU A 478 24.83 24.30 3.18
C GLU A 478 23.70 23.27 3.14
N LEU A 479 24.02 22.00 2.85
CA LEU A 479 23.05 20.91 2.88
C LEU A 479 22.44 20.75 4.27
N ILE A 480 21.14 20.62 4.32
CA ILE A 480 20.39 20.40 5.55
C ILE A 480 20.39 18.90 5.85
N ALA A 481 20.99 18.52 6.99
CA ALA A 481 21.04 17.11 7.39
C ALA A 481 19.72 16.60 7.98
N GLU A 482 18.89 17.50 8.51
CA GLU A 482 17.62 17.18 9.15
C GLU A 482 16.45 17.31 8.18
N THR A 483 15.31 16.71 8.54
CA THR A 483 14.08 16.78 7.73
C THR A 483 13.20 17.97 8.10
N THR A 484 13.83 19.03 8.63
CA THR A 484 13.18 20.31 8.98
C THR A 484 14.11 21.48 8.69
N TYR A 485 13.53 22.62 8.29
CA TYR A 485 14.27 23.86 8.05
C TYR A 485 13.44 25.09 8.40
N ASN A 486 14.06 26.09 9.03
CA ASN A 486 13.41 27.36 9.32
C ASN A 486 13.76 28.37 8.23
N VAL A 487 12.80 28.68 7.37
CA VAL A 487 12.89 29.77 6.40
C VAL A 487 12.74 31.11 7.13
N SER A 488 13.64 32.03 6.87
CA SER A 488 13.62 33.36 7.49
C SER A 488 13.72 34.48 6.44
N SER A 489 13.68 35.73 6.90
CA SER A 489 13.78 36.92 6.04
C SER A 489 12.63 37.04 5.01
N LEU A 490 11.47 36.51 5.34
CA LEU A 490 10.26 36.65 4.56
C LEU A 490 9.61 38.03 4.78
N LYS A 491 8.80 38.46 3.84
CA LYS A 491 7.96 39.68 3.98
C LYS A 491 6.63 39.31 4.62
N ASP A 492 6.11 40.16 5.45
CA ASP A 492 4.81 39.98 6.09
C ASP A 492 3.65 40.01 5.08
N GLY A 493 2.58 39.28 5.40
CA GLY A 493 1.36 39.22 4.60
C GLY A 493 1.58 38.76 3.14
N THR A 494 2.66 38.03 2.87
CA THR A 494 3.08 37.62 1.53
C THR A 494 2.91 36.11 1.37
N THR A 495 2.38 35.68 0.25
CA THR A 495 2.28 34.25 -0.09
C THR A 495 3.55 33.79 -0.77
N TYR A 496 4.07 32.67 -0.31
CA TYR A 496 5.25 31.99 -0.80
C TYR A 496 4.92 30.55 -1.16
N SER A 497 5.72 29.97 -2.05
CA SER A 497 5.71 28.54 -2.34
C SER A 497 7.02 27.90 -1.87
N VAL A 498 6.94 26.68 -1.32
CA VAL A 498 8.11 25.92 -0.88
C VAL A 498 8.15 24.55 -1.56
N GLU A 499 9.35 24.14 -1.96
CA GLU A 499 9.69 22.84 -2.50
C GLU A 499 10.99 22.36 -1.87
N VAL A 500 11.18 21.05 -1.76
CA VAL A 500 12.39 20.44 -1.17
C VAL A 500 12.95 19.40 -2.12
N THR A 501 14.28 19.32 -2.22
CA THR A 501 14.98 18.28 -2.93
C THR A 501 15.87 17.49 -1.97
N ALA A 502 16.10 16.22 -2.27
CA ALA A 502 17.13 15.41 -1.63
C ALA A 502 18.44 15.53 -2.42
N VAL A 503 19.56 15.42 -1.75
CA VAL A 503 20.90 15.39 -2.35
C VAL A 503 21.63 14.16 -1.85
N ASP A 504 22.25 13.39 -2.72
CA ASP A 504 23.01 12.19 -2.36
C ASP A 504 24.47 12.48 -1.99
N ALA A 505 25.21 11.45 -1.62
CA ALA A 505 26.63 11.56 -1.25
C ALA A 505 27.55 12.00 -2.43
N ASP A 506 27.09 11.83 -3.65
CA ASP A 506 27.81 12.21 -4.88
C ASP A 506 27.50 13.66 -5.28
N GLY A 507 26.55 14.32 -4.58
CA GLY A 507 26.12 15.68 -4.85
C GLY A 507 25.02 15.80 -5.91
N GLU A 508 24.47 14.68 -6.38
CA GLU A 508 23.33 14.68 -7.30
C GLU A 508 22.04 15.05 -6.57
N GLU A 509 21.22 15.87 -7.19
CA GLU A 509 19.98 16.40 -6.61
C GLU A 509 18.77 15.74 -7.24
N SER A 510 17.80 15.35 -6.40
CA SER A 510 16.52 14.77 -6.83
C SER A 510 15.63 15.76 -7.57
N ALA A 511 14.57 15.29 -8.18
CA ALA A 511 13.44 16.15 -8.53
C ALA A 511 12.91 16.90 -7.29
N LYS A 512 12.27 18.04 -7.51
CA LYS A 512 11.62 18.79 -6.44
C LYS A 512 10.38 18.08 -5.93
N SER A 513 10.11 18.21 -4.65
CA SER A 513 8.86 17.75 -4.02
C SER A 513 7.62 18.42 -4.61
N GLU A 514 6.45 17.97 -4.22
CA GLU A 514 5.21 18.72 -4.44
C GLU A 514 5.35 20.11 -3.81
N LYS A 515 4.81 21.11 -4.53
CA LYS A 515 4.81 22.51 -4.11
C LYS A 515 3.78 22.74 -3.01
N VAL A 516 4.19 23.37 -1.91
CA VAL A 516 3.30 23.77 -0.81
C VAL A 516 3.28 25.28 -0.72
N GLU A 517 2.10 25.89 -0.73
CA GLU A 517 1.92 27.34 -0.58
C GLU A 517 1.60 27.70 0.88
N PHE A 518 2.12 28.83 1.34
CA PHE A 518 1.80 29.39 2.65
C PHE A 518 1.84 30.92 2.61
N THR A 519 1.16 31.58 3.54
CA THR A 519 1.14 33.04 3.63
C THR A 519 1.63 33.48 5.01
N THR A 520 2.62 34.36 5.05
CA THR A 520 3.15 34.96 6.29
C THR A 520 2.09 35.80 6.99
N VAL A 521 2.17 35.87 8.29
CA VAL A 521 1.29 36.74 9.11
C VAL A 521 1.50 38.20 8.72
N LYS A 522 0.43 38.92 8.54
CA LYS A 522 0.51 40.35 8.24
C LYS A 522 0.80 41.14 9.50
N LYS A 523 1.80 42.00 9.44
CA LYS A 523 2.14 42.88 10.56
C LYS A 523 1.00 43.85 10.86
N VAL A 524 0.51 43.85 12.09
CA VAL A 524 -0.49 44.82 12.53
C VAL A 524 0.26 46.09 12.98
N VAL A 525 0.18 47.13 12.18
CA VAL A 525 0.67 48.46 12.60
C VAL A 525 -0.46 49.11 13.39
N VAL A 526 -0.28 49.17 14.72
CA VAL A 526 -1.17 49.97 15.56
C VAL A 526 -0.69 51.41 15.46
N ASP A 527 -1.45 52.22 14.80
CA ASP A 527 -1.21 53.67 14.73
C ASP A 527 -1.44 54.29 16.14
N LYS A 528 -0.37 54.62 16.83
CA LYS A 528 -0.42 55.21 18.19
C LYS A 528 -0.77 56.70 18.19
N GLU A 529 -1.01 57.31 17.01
CA GLU A 529 -1.38 58.72 16.88
C GLU A 529 -2.89 58.97 16.85
N ALA A 530 -3.72 57.94 17.02
CA ALA A 530 -5.17 58.03 17.01
C ALA A 530 -5.81 57.83 18.41
N LEU A 531 -5.09 58.16 19.49
CA LEU A 531 -5.62 58.20 20.85
C LEU A 531 -5.54 59.62 21.40
#